data_9bf765b6350a4dadd9bd395c4090de65
#
_entry.id   9bf765b6350a4dadd9bd395c4090de65
#
_cell.length_a   1.000
_cell.length_b   1.000
_cell.length_c   1.000
_cell.angle_alpha   90.00
_cell.angle_beta   90.00
_cell.angle_gamma   90.00
#
_symmetry.space_group_name_H-M   'P 1'
#
loop_
_entity.id
_entity.type
_entity.pdbx_description
1 polymer ?
#
loop_
_entity_poly.entity_id
_entity_poly.type
_entity_poly.pdbx_seq_one_letter_code
_entity_poly.pdbx_strand_id
1 'polypeptide(L)'
;SLGTVQFGLNYGVSNSTGQVLKKDVSEIFKFAYSNGINIIDTASFYGNSEKIIGEVIDKGDWKIITKTPKFNKKNIQKNELDFLHESFNSSLLKLGVEKIYGLLLHSSADLISPGGDKLLSEMEKLKSRGLVEKIGVSVYTGSQVDKILERFDIDIIQLPLSIFDQRLVSTGHIDKIKKRDIEVHARSIFLQGLVLMDLHKIPSYFL
;
A
#
# COMPACT_ATOMS: atom_id res chain seq x y z
N SER A 1 3.71 6.42 -7.65
CA SER A 1 2.44 5.64 -7.59
C SER A 1 1.27 6.53 -7.24
N LEU A 2 0.10 6.18 -7.72
CA LEU A 2 -1.18 6.82 -7.42
C LEU A 2 -1.83 6.11 -6.24
N GLY A 3 -2.00 6.82 -5.11
CA GLY A 3 -2.73 6.31 -3.94
C GLY A 3 -4.24 6.43 -4.14
N THR A 4 -5.01 5.41 -3.75
CA THR A 4 -6.41 5.27 -4.14
C THR A 4 -7.40 5.18 -2.96
N VAL A 5 -6.96 5.47 -1.75
CA VAL A 5 -7.82 5.38 -0.56
C VAL A 5 -9.10 6.23 -0.69
N GLN A 6 -9.00 7.41 -1.32
CA GLN A 6 -10.15 8.31 -1.55
C GLN A 6 -11.12 7.81 -2.63
N PHE A 7 -10.73 6.81 -3.43
CA PHE A 7 -11.66 6.18 -4.38
C PHE A 7 -12.66 5.26 -3.67
N GLY A 8 -12.33 4.81 -2.47
CA GLY A 8 -13.20 3.91 -1.70
C GLY A 8 -13.73 4.46 -0.38
N LEU A 9 -13.12 5.52 0.14
CA LEU A 9 -13.41 6.06 1.46
C LEU A 9 -13.42 7.59 1.46
N ASN A 10 -14.17 8.18 2.38
CA ASN A 10 -13.99 9.58 2.75
C ASN A 10 -12.72 9.71 3.61
N TYR A 11 -11.61 10.05 2.98
CA TYR A 11 -10.29 10.04 3.61
C TYR A 11 -9.48 11.30 3.25
N GLY A 12 -8.71 11.78 4.23
CA GLY A 12 -7.74 12.87 4.06
C GLY A 12 -8.11 14.16 4.79
N VAL A 13 -7.10 14.82 5.38
CA VAL A 13 -7.26 16.07 6.14
C VAL A 13 -7.81 17.19 5.27
N SER A 14 -7.34 17.28 4.02
CA SER A 14 -7.79 18.30 3.06
C SER A 14 -9.09 17.95 2.34
N ASN A 15 -9.63 16.75 2.57
CA ASN A 15 -10.80 16.26 1.86
C ASN A 15 -12.09 16.86 2.43
N SER A 16 -12.70 17.77 1.70
CA SER A 16 -13.99 18.38 2.03
C SER A 16 -15.17 17.84 1.20
N THR A 17 -14.90 16.99 0.19
CA THR A 17 -15.89 16.52 -0.79
C THR A 17 -16.29 15.05 -0.61
N GLY A 18 -15.61 14.34 0.29
CA GLY A 18 -15.87 12.92 0.54
C GLY A 18 -15.16 11.98 -0.43
N GLN A 19 -15.76 10.83 -0.69
CA GLN A 19 -15.24 9.85 -1.64
C GLN A 19 -15.28 10.41 -3.06
N VAL A 20 -14.21 10.17 -3.84
CA VAL A 20 -14.12 10.60 -5.24
C VAL A 20 -15.18 9.89 -6.10
N LEU A 21 -15.89 10.62 -6.94
CA LEU A 21 -16.89 10.02 -7.81
C LEU A 21 -16.25 9.17 -8.90
N LYS A 22 -16.89 8.06 -9.26
CA LYS A 22 -16.38 7.10 -10.27
C LYS A 22 -15.97 7.76 -11.60
N LYS A 23 -16.76 8.74 -12.09
CA LYS A 23 -16.43 9.51 -13.31
C LYS A 23 -15.10 10.25 -13.19
N ASP A 24 -14.83 10.84 -12.01
CA ASP A 24 -13.62 11.62 -11.77
C ASP A 24 -12.41 10.67 -11.59
N VAL A 25 -12.63 9.46 -11.03
CA VAL A 25 -11.58 8.42 -10.94
C VAL A 25 -11.05 8.06 -12.34
N SER A 26 -11.93 7.91 -13.33
CA SER A 26 -11.51 7.63 -14.72
C SER A 26 -10.62 8.73 -15.29
N GLU A 27 -11.00 10.00 -15.07
CA GLU A 27 -10.19 11.14 -15.53
C GLU A 27 -8.84 11.23 -14.79
N ILE A 28 -8.83 10.95 -13.48
CA ILE A 28 -7.58 10.88 -12.69
C ILE A 28 -6.64 9.82 -13.24
N PHE A 29 -7.14 8.63 -13.59
CA PHE A 29 -6.32 7.58 -14.18
C PHE A 29 -5.73 7.99 -15.53
N LYS A 30 -6.55 8.54 -16.43
CA LYS A 30 -6.08 9.05 -17.73
C LYS A 30 -4.97 10.08 -17.56
N PHE A 31 -5.22 11.07 -16.68
CA PHE A 31 -4.25 12.12 -16.40
C PHE A 31 -2.96 11.57 -15.79
N ALA A 32 -3.06 10.67 -14.80
CA ALA A 32 -1.91 10.04 -14.17
C ALA A 32 -1.06 9.27 -15.19
N TYR A 33 -1.71 8.45 -16.03
CA TYR A 33 -1.03 7.65 -17.04
C TYR A 33 -0.33 8.51 -18.09
N SER A 34 -0.98 9.57 -18.59
CA SER A 34 -0.37 10.51 -19.55
C SER A 34 0.82 11.29 -18.99
N ASN A 35 0.97 11.32 -17.65
CA ASN A 35 2.11 11.92 -16.95
C ASN A 35 3.11 10.88 -16.42
N GLY A 36 3.10 9.66 -16.96
CA GLY A 36 4.09 8.61 -16.63
C GLY A 36 3.85 7.92 -15.29
N ILE A 37 2.69 8.08 -14.64
CA ILE A 37 2.31 7.36 -13.43
C ILE A 37 1.59 6.09 -13.84
N ASN A 38 2.24 4.95 -13.71
CA ASN A 38 1.71 3.63 -14.09
C ASN A 38 1.62 2.64 -12.92
N ILE A 39 1.81 3.09 -11.68
CA ILE A 39 1.69 2.27 -10.47
C ILE A 39 0.47 2.75 -9.66
N ILE A 40 -0.41 1.80 -9.34
CA ILE A 40 -1.59 2.01 -8.47
C ILE A 40 -1.28 1.44 -7.10
N ASP A 41 -1.51 2.21 -6.04
CA ASP A 41 -1.43 1.78 -4.65
C ASP A 41 -2.81 1.76 -4.02
N THR A 42 -3.34 0.56 -3.79
CA THR A 42 -4.64 0.31 -3.15
C THR A 42 -4.51 -0.61 -1.94
N ALA A 43 -5.62 -1.05 -1.36
CA ALA A 43 -5.67 -2.06 -0.31
C ALA A 43 -7.07 -2.67 -0.22
N SER A 44 -7.16 -3.93 0.23
CA SER A 44 -8.42 -4.64 0.44
C SER A 44 -9.37 -3.93 1.42
N PHE A 45 -8.85 -3.11 2.34
CA PHE A 45 -9.59 -2.33 3.34
C PHE A 45 -9.86 -0.86 2.95
N TYR A 46 -9.62 -0.47 1.69
CA TYR A 46 -9.97 0.88 1.22
C TYR A 46 -11.41 0.93 0.68
N GLY A 47 -12.37 0.39 1.45
CA GLY A 47 -13.77 0.37 1.09
C GLY A 47 -14.00 -0.33 -0.25
N ASN A 48 -14.60 0.38 -1.22
CA ASN A 48 -14.85 -0.13 -2.57
C ASN A 48 -13.79 0.30 -3.60
N SER A 49 -12.62 0.80 -3.16
CA SER A 49 -11.55 1.28 -4.05
C SER A 49 -11.14 0.26 -5.11
N GLU A 50 -10.86 -1.00 -4.72
CA GLU A 50 -10.46 -2.06 -5.66
C GLU A 50 -11.54 -2.31 -6.73
N LYS A 51 -12.83 -2.30 -6.34
CA LYS A 51 -13.93 -2.47 -7.27
C LYS A 51 -14.02 -1.32 -8.26
N ILE A 52 -13.93 -0.07 -7.78
CA ILE A 52 -13.96 1.12 -8.65
C ILE A 52 -12.78 1.10 -9.62
N ILE A 53 -11.58 0.74 -9.15
CA ILE A 53 -10.40 0.60 -10.01
C ILE A 53 -10.69 -0.41 -11.13
N GLY A 54 -11.13 -1.62 -10.80
CA GLY A 54 -11.42 -2.67 -11.78
C GLY A 54 -12.50 -2.31 -12.80
N GLU A 55 -13.43 -1.41 -12.42
CA GLU A 55 -14.51 -0.93 -13.31
C GLU A 55 -14.10 0.20 -14.25
N VAL A 56 -13.06 0.98 -13.92
CA VAL A 56 -12.69 2.20 -14.67
C VAL A 56 -11.32 2.15 -15.31
N ILE A 57 -10.44 1.24 -14.87
CA ILE A 57 -9.09 1.15 -15.39
C ILE A 57 -9.12 0.56 -16.80
N ASP A 58 -8.56 1.29 -17.76
CA ASP A 58 -8.28 0.72 -19.06
C ASP A 58 -7.20 -0.36 -18.90
N LYS A 59 -7.27 -1.44 -19.70
CA LYS A 59 -6.32 -2.57 -19.67
C LYS A 59 -4.94 -2.16 -20.21
N GLY A 60 -4.38 -1.10 -19.65
CA GLY A 60 -3.02 -0.64 -19.91
C GLY A 60 -2.00 -1.34 -19.00
N ASP A 61 -0.72 -0.95 -19.14
CA ASP A 61 0.40 -1.52 -18.38
C ASP A 61 0.45 -1.01 -16.92
N TRP A 62 -0.69 -1.04 -16.23
CA TRP A 62 -0.75 -0.64 -14.83
C TRP A 62 -0.17 -1.70 -13.92
N LYS A 63 0.79 -1.31 -13.11
CA LYS A 63 1.32 -2.10 -12.00
C LYS A 63 0.47 -1.89 -10.76
N ILE A 64 -0.29 -2.89 -10.35
CA ILE A 64 -1.20 -2.78 -9.21
C ILE A 64 -0.51 -3.34 -7.96
N ILE A 65 -0.45 -2.52 -6.91
CA ILE A 65 -0.05 -2.93 -5.57
C ILE A 65 -1.28 -2.88 -4.68
N THR A 66 -1.61 -4.02 -4.04
CA THR A 66 -2.63 -4.06 -3.01
C THR A 66 -2.06 -4.60 -1.69
N LYS A 67 -2.87 -4.57 -0.64
CA LYS A 67 -2.42 -4.95 0.70
C LYS A 67 -3.40 -5.95 1.32
N THR A 68 -2.83 -6.86 2.11
CA THR A 68 -3.60 -7.80 2.91
C THR A 68 -4.48 -7.07 3.95
N PRO A 69 -5.46 -7.74 4.54
CA PRO A 69 -6.05 -7.29 5.79
C PRO A 69 -5.00 -7.02 6.86
N LYS A 70 -5.34 -6.17 7.84
CA LYS A 70 -4.62 -6.11 9.11
C LYS A 70 -5.19 -7.20 10.00
N PHE A 71 -4.37 -8.16 10.37
CA PHE A 71 -4.83 -9.28 11.20
C PHE A 71 -4.98 -8.87 12.66
N ASN A 72 -4.05 -8.02 13.15
CA ASN A 72 -4.06 -7.48 14.53
C ASN A 72 -4.12 -8.61 15.58
N LYS A 73 -3.40 -9.71 15.35
CA LYS A 73 -3.36 -10.87 16.23
C LYS A 73 -2.04 -10.96 16.99
N LYS A 74 -2.10 -11.44 18.23
CA LYS A 74 -0.89 -11.72 19.02
C LYS A 74 -0.11 -12.91 18.47
N ASN A 75 -0.77 -13.81 17.74
CA ASN A 75 -0.18 -14.98 17.11
C ASN A 75 -0.94 -15.30 15.82
N ILE A 76 -0.21 -15.49 14.74
CA ILE A 76 -0.78 -15.83 13.43
C ILE A 76 -0.98 -17.34 13.37
N GLN A 77 -2.20 -17.75 13.09
CA GLN A 77 -2.64 -19.15 13.00
C GLN A 77 -3.23 -19.44 11.62
N LYS A 78 -3.75 -20.64 11.44
CA LYS A 78 -4.33 -21.09 10.16
C LYS A 78 -5.45 -20.17 9.65
N ASN A 79 -6.32 -19.70 10.54
CA ASN A 79 -7.44 -18.84 10.14
C ASN A 79 -6.99 -17.54 9.49
N GLU A 80 -5.88 -16.96 9.95
CA GLU A 80 -5.30 -15.75 9.33
C GLU A 80 -4.71 -16.05 7.95
N LEU A 81 -4.13 -17.24 7.78
CA LEU A 81 -3.62 -17.67 6.47
C LEU A 81 -4.77 -17.91 5.48
N ASP A 82 -5.83 -18.60 5.91
CA ASP A 82 -7.02 -18.82 5.10
C ASP A 82 -7.65 -17.47 4.69
N PHE A 83 -7.76 -16.53 5.64
CA PHE A 83 -8.28 -15.19 5.38
C PHE A 83 -7.38 -14.36 4.44
N LEU A 84 -6.05 -14.54 4.49
CA LEU A 84 -5.14 -13.92 3.51
C LEU A 84 -5.52 -14.37 2.09
N HIS A 85 -5.68 -15.67 1.87
CA HIS A 85 -6.03 -16.21 0.56
C HIS A 85 -7.41 -15.76 0.08
N GLU A 86 -8.41 -15.78 0.94
CA GLU A 86 -9.77 -15.29 0.63
C GLU A 86 -9.74 -13.82 0.23
N SER A 87 -9.05 -12.99 1.01
CA SER A 87 -8.92 -11.56 0.74
C SER A 87 -8.16 -11.31 -0.56
N PHE A 88 -7.07 -12.02 -0.83
CA PHE A 88 -6.30 -11.91 -2.05
C PHE A 88 -7.15 -12.27 -3.29
N ASN A 89 -7.85 -13.40 -3.26
CA ASN A 89 -8.73 -13.80 -4.34
C ASN A 89 -9.87 -12.78 -4.57
N SER A 90 -10.44 -12.25 -3.49
CA SER A 90 -11.43 -11.17 -3.56
C SER A 90 -10.85 -9.91 -4.20
N SER A 91 -9.60 -9.56 -3.89
CA SER A 91 -8.91 -8.42 -4.51
C SER A 91 -8.73 -8.59 -6.01
N LEU A 92 -8.28 -9.77 -6.48
CA LEU A 92 -8.16 -10.07 -7.91
C LEU A 92 -9.50 -9.94 -8.63
N LEU A 93 -10.58 -10.48 -8.06
CA LEU A 93 -11.93 -10.39 -8.61
C LEU A 93 -12.42 -8.94 -8.71
N LYS A 94 -12.25 -8.15 -7.65
CA LYS A 94 -12.66 -6.74 -7.61
C LYS A 94 -11.88 -5.88 -8.61
N LEU A 95 -10.56 -6.12 -8.71
CA LEU A 95 -9.68 -5.42 -9.64
C LEU A 95 -9.85 -5.88 -11.09
N GLY A 96 -10.49 -7.03 -11.34
CA GLY A 96 -10.69 -7.58 -12.67
C GLY A 96 -9.39 -8.04 -13.33
N VAL A 97 -8.42 -8.53 -12.55
CA VAL A 97 -7.09 -8.96 -13.02
C VAL A 97 -6.77 -10.37 -12.56
N GLU A 98 -5.93 -11.08 -13.34
CA GLU A 98 -5.47 -12.43 -13.00
C GLU A 98 -4.23 -12.43 -12.08
N LYS A 99 -3.45 -11.34 -12.11
CA LYS A 99 -2.23 -11.16 -11.33
C LYS A 99 -2.02 -9.70 -10.98
N ILE A 100 -1.21 -9.46 -9.94
CA ILE A 100 -0.83 -8.11 -9.50
C ILE A 100 0.69 -7.95 -9.43
N TYR A 101 1.14 -6.70 -9.51
CA TYR A 101 2.55 -6.36 -9.38
C TYR A 101 3.06 -6.57 -7.95
N GLY A 102 2.32 -6.08 -6.94
CA GLY A 102 2.77 -6.15 -5.56
C GLY A 102 1.67 -6.52 -4.57
N LEU A 103 2.00 -7.43 -3.64
CA LEU A 103 1.19 -7.72 -2.47
C LEU A 103 1.96 -7.35 -1.21
N LEU A 104 1.42 -6.44 -0.40
CA LEU A 104 2.06 -6.01 0.83
C LEU A 104 1.28 -6.49 2.05
N LEU A 105 1.97 -6.95 3.10
CA LEU A 105 1.38 -6.99 4.43
C LEU A 105 1.09 -5.55 4.88
N HIS A 106 -0.17 -5.27 5.21
CA HIS A 106 -0.63 -3.92 5.56
C HIS A 106 -0.05 -3.42 6.88
N SER A 107 0.34 -4.35 7.74
CA SER A 107 0.93 -4.09 9.05
C SER A 107 2.21 -4.89 9.26
N SER A 108 3.31 -4.20 9.52
CA SER A 108 4.55 -4.86 9.91
C SER A 108 4.44 -5.60 11.25
N ALA A 109 3.50 -5.20 12.11
CA ALA A 109 3.25 -5.90 13.37
C ALA A 109 2.77 -7.33 13.13
N ASP A 110 1.95 -7.56 12.10
CA ASP A 110 1.48 -8.91 11.76
C ASP A 110 2.64 -9.82 11.33
N LEU A 111 3.63 -9.29 10.59
CA LEU A 111 4.81 -10.04 10.17
C LEU A 111 5.77 -10.32 11.34
N ILE A 112 5.94 -9.37 12.25
CA ILE A 112 6.86 -9.48 13.40
C ILE A 112 6.26 -10.38 14.50
N SER A 113 4.94 -10.53 14.55
CA SER A 113 4.25 -11.37 15.54
C SER A 113 4.63 -12.85 15.42
N PRO A 114 4.52 -13.64 16.50
CA PRO A 114 4.67 -15.10 16.43
C PRO A 114 3.81 -15.71 15.31
N GLY A 115 4.42 -16.52 14.46
CA GLY A 115 3.78 -17.13 13.29
C GLY A 115 3.59 -16.19 12.08
N GLY A 116 4.06 -14.92 12.15
CA GLY A 116 4.00 -14.00 11.03
C GLY A 116 4.84 -14.41 9.82
N ASP A 117 5.91 -15.17 10.04
CA ASP A 117 6.69 -15.84 8.99
C ASP A 117 5.83 -16.71 8.06
N LYS A 118 4.75 -17.32 8.59
CA LYS A 118 3.80 -18.09 7.79
C LYS A 118 3.02 -17.23 6.79
N LEU A 119 2.68 -15.98 7.16
CA LEU A 119 2.04 -15.05 6.23
C LEU A 119 2.95 -14.77 5.03
N LEU A 120 4.24 -14.51 5.29
CA LEU A 120 5.21 -14.27 4.22
C LEU A 120 5.36 -15.52 3.34
N SER A 121 5.46 -16.70 3.95
CA SER A 121 5.53 -17.98 3.22
C SER A 121 4.32 -18.21 2.31
N GLU A 122 3.09 -17.86 2.74
CA GLU A 122 1.92 -17.94 1.87
C GLU A 122 1.99 -16.91 0.71
N MET A 123 2.50 -15.70 0.96
CA MET A 123 2.73 -14.72 -0.10
C MET A 123 3.80 -15.18 -1.10
N GLU A 124 4.85 -15.86 -0.65
CA GLU A 124 5.86 -16.49 -1.50
C GLU A 124 5.26 -17.59 -2.40
N LYS A 125 4.30 -18.36 -1.88
CA LYS A 125 3.56 -19.34 -2.69
C LYS A 125 2.72 -18.66 -3.77
N LEU A 126 2.08 -17.52 -3.47
CA LEU A 126 1.36 -16.74 -4.48
C LEU A 126 2.32 -16.21 -5.56
N LYS A 127 3.50 -15.75 -5.15
CA LYS A 127 4.57 -15.28 -6.06
C LYS A 127 5.09 -16.43 -6.92
N SER A 128 5.39 -17.60 -6.36
CA SER A 128 5.86 -18.77 -7.12
C SER A 128 4.83 -19.30 -8.13
N ARG A 129 3.54 -19.08 -7.89
CA ARG A 129 2.45 -19.37 -8.82
C ARG A 129 2.25 -18.31 -9.91
N GLY A 130 3.03 -17.23 -9.91
CA GLY A 130 2.94 -16.13 -10.86
C GLY A 130 1.73 -15.20 -10.67
N LEU A 131 1.02 -15.30 -9.53
CA LEU A 131 -0.12 -14.44 -9.22
C LEU A 131 0.28 -13.07 -8.65
N VAL A 132 1.50 -12.99 -8.09
CA VAL A 132 2.12 -11.79 -7.54
C VAL A 132 3.55 -11.72 -8.03
N GLU A 133 3.99 -10.55 -8.51
CA GLU A 133 5.38 -10.38 -8.98
C GLU A 133 6.31 -10.05 -7.80
N LYS A 134 5.87 -9.21 -6.87
CA LYS A 134 6.65 -8.74 -5.72
C LYS A 134 5.85 -8.81 -4.42
N ILE A 135 6.51 -9.23 -3.35
CA ILE A 135 5.93 -9.27 -2.01
C ILE A 135 6.65 -8.33 -1.05
N GLY A 136 5.94 -7.84 -0.04
CA GLY A 136 6.54 -6.92 0.90
C GLY A 136 5.65 -6.50 2.06
N VAL A 137 5.99 -5.35 2.65
CA VAL A 137 5.33 -4.89 3.88
C VAL A 137 5.28 -3.37 3.99
N SER A 138 4.23 -2.85 4.63
CA SER A 138 4.12 -1.44 5.02
C SER A 138 4.65 -1.24 6.44
N VAL A 139 5.57 -0.28 6.60
CA VAL A 139 6.22 0.08 7.87
C VAL A 139 6.03 1.55 8.21
N TYR A 140 6.31 1.92 9.46
CA TYR A 140 6.20 3.31 9.97
C TYR A 140 7.48 3.83 10.59
N THR A 141 8.34 2.97 11.13
CA THR A 141 9.51 3.37 11.92
C THR A 141 10.77 2.63 11.51
N GLY A 142 11.93 3.22 11.80
CA GLY A 142 13.23 2.58 11.56
C GLY A 142 13.38 1.25 12.31
N SER A 143 12.88 1.16 13.55
CA SER A 143 12.90 -0.10 14.30
C SER A 143 12.11 -1.22 13.63
N GLN A 144 11.00 -0.88 12.94
CA GLN A 144 10.28 -1.88 12.13
C GLN A 144 11.09 -2.30 10.91
N VAL A 145 11.74 -1.34 10.23
CA VAL A 145 12.65 -1.62 9.11
C VAL A 145 13.75 -2.58 9.56
N ASP A 146 14.46 -2.28 10.67
CA ASP A 146 15.54 -3.12 11.15
C ASP A 146 15.07 -4.55 11.43
N LYS A 147 13.97 -4.73 12.16
CA LYS A 147 13.39 -6.04 12.46
C LYS A 147 12.98 -6.83 11.21
N ILE A 148 12.46 -6.14 10.20
CA ILE A 148 12.09 -6.77 8.92
C ILE A 148 13.34 -7.20 8.17
N LEU A 149 14.30 -6.31 8.00
CA LEU A 149 15.53 -6.60 7.27
C LEU A 149 16.41 -7.67 7.94
N GLU A 150 16.33 -7.81 9.26
CA GLU A 150 17.06 -8.84 10.00
C GLU A 150 16.52 -10.26 9.75
N ARG A 151 15.22 -10.39 9.51
CA ARG A 151 14.52 -11.68 9.58
C ARG A 151 13.89 -12.15 8.27
N PHE A 152 13.62 -11.25 7.33
CA PHE A 152 12.78 -11.54 6.18
C PHE A 152 13.38 -11.01 4.89
N ASP A 153 13.22 -11.78 3.83
CA ASP A 153 13.49 -11.36 2.47
C ASP A 153 12.20 -10.85 1.84
N ILE A 154 12.22 -9.61 1.36
CA ILE A 154 11.09 -8.94 0.73
C ILE A 154 11.54 -8.17 -0.50
N ASP A 155 10.64 -7.99 -1.47
CA ASP A 155 10.95 -7.27 -2.70
C ASP A 155 10.58 -5.79 -2.61
N ILE A 156 9.56 -5.45 -1.82
CA ILE A 156 9.01 -4.08 -1.70
C ILE A 156 8.86 -3.71 -0.22
N ILE A 157 9.19 -2.47 0.10
CA ILE A 157 8.86 -1.86 1.38
C ILE A 157 8.11 -0.55 1.16
N GLN A 158 6.96 -0.38 1.82
CA GLN A 158 6.22 0.87 1.80
C GLN A 158 6.39 1.59 3.13
N LEU A 159 6.77 2.89 3.09
CA LEU A 159 7.11 3.67 4.27
C LEU A 159 6.66 5.14 4.15
N PRO A 160 6.43 5.83 5.28
CA PRO A 160 6.16 7.27 5.25
C PRO A 160 7.43 8.03 4.88
N LEU A 161 7.26 8.96 3.94
CA LEU A 161 8.31 9.89 3.54
C LEU A 161 7.64 11.15 2.99
N SER A 162 8.01 12.31 3.51
CA SER A 162 7.54 13.60 3.02
C SER A 162 8.60 14.68 3.27
N ILE A 163 8.34 15.90 2.81
CA ILE A 163 9.21 17.05 3.13
C ILE A 163 9.33 17.30 4.64
N PHE A 164 8.30 16.93 5.43
CA PHE A 164 8.28 17.09 6.88
C PHE A 164 8.60 15.82 7.67
N ASP A 165 8.61 14.66 7.01
CA ASP A 165 8.96 13.39 7.64
C ASP A 165 10.12 12.72 6.91
N GLN A 166 11.33 13.06 7.30
CA GLN A 166 12.57 12.53 6.74
C GLN A 166 13.31 11.62 7.73
N ARG A 167 12.63 11.15 8.78
CA ARG A 167 13.24 10.32 9.84
C ARG A 167 13.98 9.12 9.29
N LEU A 168 13.41 8.40 8.31
CA LEU A 168 14.03 7.21 7.73
C LEU A 168 15.21 7.53 6.79
N VAL A 169 15.29 8.76 6.27
CA VAL A 169 16.46 9.26 5.53
C VAL A 169 17.57 9.60 6.52
N SER A 170 17.29 10.48 7.50
CA SER A 170 18.29 10.98 8.45
C SER A 170 18.90 9.89 9.32
N THR A 171 18.18 8.80 9.58
CA THR A 171 18.66 7.64 10.32
C THR A 171 19.30 6.55 9.46
N GLY A 172 19.46 6.77 8.13
CA GLY A 172 20.13 5.86 7.21
C GLY A 172 19.34 4.60 6.83
N HIS A 173 18.05 4.49 7.20
CA HIS A 173 17.26 3.29 6.90
C HIS A 173 16.97 3.15 5.40
N ILE A 174 16.79 4.26 4.68
CA ILE A 174 16.61 4.24 3.22
C ILE A 174 17.84 3.61 2.54
N ASP A 175 19.04 3.96 2.99
CA ASP A 175 20.27 3.41 2.43
C ASP A 175 20.45 1.92 2.77
N LYS A 176 20.04 1.49 3.98
CA LYS A 176 20.00 0.07 4.34
C LYS A 176 19.08 -0.74 3.42
N ILE A 177 17.89 -0.21 3.11
CA ILE A 177 16.90 -0.84 2.23
C ILE A 177 17.46 -0.94 0.81
N LYS A 178 18.01 0.17 0.28
CA LYS A 178 18.60 0.21 -1.07
C LYS A 178 19.77 -0.76 -1.25
N LYS A 179 20.62 -0.93 -0.23
CA LYS A 179 21.73 -1.89 -0.27
C LYS A 179 21.27 -3.35 -0.41
N ARG A 180 20.01 -3.65 -0.15
CA ARG A 180 19.40 -4.98 -0.33
C ARG A 180 18.58 -5.11 -1.61
N ASP A 181 18.64 -4.12 -2.49
CA ASP A 181 17.87 -4.06 -3.75
C ASP A 181 16.35 -4.15 -3.55
N ILE A 182 15.86 -3.66 -2.40
CA ILE A 182 14.44 -3.64 -2.07
C ILE A 182 13.81 -2.37 -2.64
N GLU A 183 12.72 -2.51 -3.38
CA GLU A 183 11.97 -1.40 -3.95
C GLU A 183 11.27 -0.58 -2.86
N VAL A 184 11.45 0.75 -2.87
CA VAL A 184 10.89 1.65 -1.86
C VAL A 184 9.68 2.39 -2.41
N HIS A 185 8.54 2.25 -1.75
CA HIS A 185 7.33 3.02 -2.02
C HIS A 185 7.09 4.04 -0.92
N ALA A 186 7.29 5.32 -1.24
CA ALA A 186 6.98 6.42 -0.33
C ALA A 186 5.47 6.66 -0.29
N ARG A 187 4.87 6.70 0.91
CA ARG A 187 3.49 7.13 1.15
C ARG A 187 3.44 8.38 2.00
N SER A 188 2.26 8.99 2.09
CA SER A 188 2.02 10.21 2.88
C SER A 188 2.86 11.41 2.43
N ILE A 189 3.30 11.46 1.18
CA ILE A 189 4.18 12.50 0.61
C ILE A 189 3.56 13.90 0.83
N PHE A 190 2.25 14.03 0.63
CA PHE A 190 1.51 15.28 0.79
C PHE A 190 0.78 15.40 2.14
N LEU A 191 1.05 14.52 3.13
CA LEU A 191 0.40 14.50 4.44
C LEU A 191 -1.13 14.61 4.35
N GLN A 192 -1.74 13.75 3.53
CA GLN A 192 -3.19 13.74 3.26
C GLN A 192 -3.71 15.08 2.68
N GLY A 193 -2.87 15.75 1.89
CA GLY A 193 -3.17 17.03 1.25
C GLY A 193 -2.83 18.26 2.09
N LEU A 194 -2.47 18.11 3.36
CA LEU A 194 -2.15 19.23 4.26
C LEU A 194 -1.09 20.18 3.69
N VAL A 195 -0.05 19.61 3.05
CA VAL A 195 1.07 20.40 2.46
C VAL A 195 0.60 21.34 1.34
N LEU A 196 -0.51 21.04 0.71
CA LEU A 196 -1.07 21.80 -0.42
C LEU A 196 -2.25 22.70 -0.03
N MET A 197 -2.62 22.72 1.27
CA MET A 197 -3.72 23.55 1.75
C MET A 197 -3.32 25.02 1.87
N ASP A 198 -4.28 25.90 1.56
CA ASP A 198 -4.16 27.31 1.93
C ASP A 198 -4.01 27.43 3.46
N LEU A 199 -3.12 28.31 3.93
CA LEU A 199 -2.84 28.48 5.36
C LEU A 199 -4.11 28.74 6.20
N HIS A 200 -5.07 29.51 5.63
CA HIS A 200 -6.33 29.82 6.33
C HIS A 200 -7.29 28.62 6.46
N LYS A 201 -7.04 27.54 5.72
CA LYS A 201 -7.86 26.32 5.74
C LYS A 201 -7.25 25.21 6.57
N ILE A 202 -6.01 25.39 7.03
CA ILE A 202 -5.33 24.40 7.88
C ILE A 202 -6.07 24.34 9.22
N PRO A 203 -6.49 23.11 9.64
CA PRO A 203 -7.13 22.95 10.95
C PRO A 203 -6.23 23.42 12.09
N SER A 204 -6.81 24.12 13.07
CA SER A 204 -6.07 24.77 14.15
C SER A 204 -5.19 23.84 14.98
N TYR A 205 -5.52 22.55 15.03
CA TYR A 205 -4.69 21.56 15.74
C TYR A 205 -3.39 21.18 15.01
N PHE A 206 -3.14 21.72 13.79
CA PHE A 206 -1.86 21.63 13.09
C PHE A 206 -1.04 22.92 13.15
N LEU A 207 -1.61 24.00 13.70
CA LEU A 207 -0.95 25.28 13.90
C LEU A 207 -0.43 25.42 15.34
#